data_79eb78eff18ed047801dae71bce3e052
#
_entry.id   79eb78eff18ed047801dae71bce3e052
#
_cell.length_a   1.000
_cell.length_b   1.000
_cell.length_c   1.000
_cell.angle_alpha   90.00
_cell.angle_beta   90.00
_cell.angle_gamma   90.00
#
_symmetry.space_group_name_H-M   'P 1'
#
loop_
_entity.id
_entity.type
_entity.pdbx_description
1 polymer ?
#
loop_
_entity_poly.entity_id
_entity_poly.type
_entity_poly.pdbx_seq_one_letter_code
_entity_poly.pdbx_strand_id
1 'polypeptide(L)'
;MAKLWQKENQSTDAKIEKFTIGHDPEYDLLLAHYDVIGSLAHIKMLASDSVKLLSQADQETLEKELKKILVDIEAGTFSIDAGMEDVHSQVEYLLTQKLGDVGKKIHAGRSRNDQVLVDLKLFMRAKIEEIAHSVSTLFDTLIKKSEAHQSDLIPGYTHLQIAMPSSFGLWFGAYAECLVEDAELLEAAFRLANKNPLGSGAGYGSSFPLNREMTTQLLGFEAPHVNVVNAQM
;
A
#
# COMPACT_ATOMS: atom_id res chain seq x y z
N MET A 1 -0.56 -22.69 -14.04
CA MET A 1 -1.06 -21.77 -15.08
C MET A 1 0.11 -21.20 -15.84
N ALA A 2 -0.09 -20.88 -17.12
CA ALA A 2 0.93 -20.14 -17.86
C ALA A 2 0.99 -18.71 -17.30
N LYS A 3 2.19 -18.17 -17.10
CA LYS A 3 2.39 -16.75 -16.76
C LYS A 3 1.80 -15.88 -17.87
N LEU A 4 1.33 -14.68 -17.57
CA LEU A 4 0.69 -13.77 -18.53
C LEU A 4 1.49 -13.55 -19.83
N TRP A 5 2.82 -13.60 -19.74
CA TRP A 5 3.76 -13.42 -20.85
C TRP A 5 4.30 -14.75 -21.42
N GLN A 6 3.91 -15.90 -20.86
CA GLN A 6 4.37 -17.22 -21.30
C GLN A 6 3.54 -17.69 -22.49
N LYS A 7 4.19 -17.92 -23.63
CA LYS A 7 3.55 -18.54 -24.80
C LYS A 7 3.29 -20.01 -24.52
N GLU A 8 2.18 -20.54 -25.06
CA GLU A 8 1.83 -21.97 -24.96
C GLU A 8 3.03 -22.84 -25.33
N ASN A 9 3.35 -23.81 -24.47
CA ASN A 9 4.42 -24.80 -24.64
C ASN A 9 5.87 -24.32 -24.51
N GLN A 10 6.14 -23.17 -23.90
CA GLN A 10 7.51 -22.75 -23.53
C GLN A 10 7.69 -22.79 -22.01
N SER A 11 8.63 -23.63 -21.53
CA SER A 11 9.09 -23.54 -20.13
C SER A 11 10.17 -22.46 -20.04
N THR A 12 10.03 -21.55 -19.08
CA THR A 12 11.08 -20.58 -18.77
C THR A 12 12.20 -21.29 -18.00
N ASP A 13 13.46 -20.99 -18.35
CA ASP A 13 14.61 -21.49 -17.59
C ASP A 13 14.51 -21.00 -16.14
N ALA A 14 14.73 -21.89 -15.18
CA ALA A 14 14.64 -21.60 -13.75
C ALA A 14 15.57 -20.45 -13.29
N LYS A 15 16.70 -20.23 -13.98
CA LYS A 15 17.61 -19.12 -13.70
C LYS A 15 17.03 -17.78 -14.15
N ILE A 16 16.36 -17.78 -15.31
CA ILE A 16 15.66 -16.58 -15.81
C ILE A 16 14.51 -16.26 -14.87
N GLU A 17 13.74 -17.26 -14.46
CA GLU A 17 12.65 -17.10 -13.51
C GLU A 17 13.12 -16.52 -12.19
N LYS A 18 14.18 -17.07 -11.61
CA LYS A 18 14.79 -16.57 -10.38
C LYS A 18 15.31 -15.13 -10.53
N PHE A 19 15.85 -14.78 -11.69
CA PHE A 19 16.36 -13.43 -11.96
C PHE A 19 15.24 -12.41 -12.12
N THR A 20 14.12 -12.77 -12.76
CA THR A 20 13.02 -11.85 -13.07
C THR A 20 12.03 -11.67 -11.92
N ILE A 21 11.77 -12.72 -11.14
CA ILE A 21 10.82 -12.69 -10.02
C ILE A 21 11.54 -12.40 -8.70
N GLY A 22 12.75 -12.97 -8.51
CA GLY A 22 13.53 -12.75 -7.30
C GLY A 22 12.78 -13.10 -6.02
N HIS A 23 12.65 -12.12 -5.13
CA HIS A 23 11.93 -12.21 -3.86
C HIS A 23 10.53 -11.56 -3.90
N ASP A 24 10.03 -11.21 -5.08
CA ASP A 24 8.73 -10.53 -5.21
C ASP A 24 7.59 -11.24 -4.47
N PRO A 25 7.42 -12.59 -4.53
CA PRO A 25 6.36 -13.26 -3.80
C PRO A 25 6.43 -13.10 -2.28
N GLU A 26 7.63 -12.92 -1.71
CA GLU A 26 7.82 -12.71 -0.27
C GLU A 26 7.38 -11.28 0.13
N TYR A 27 7.73 -10.28 -0.70
CA TYR A 27 7.38 -8.89 -0.45
C TYR A 27 5.92 -8.58 -0.80
N ASP A 28 5.38 -9.21 -1.80
CA ASP A 28 3.98 -9.06 -2.23
C ASP A 28 2.99 -9.51 -1.15
N LEU A 29 3.38 -10.43 -0.26
CA LEU A 29 2.54 -10.78 0.89
C LEU A 29 2.23 -9.57 1.79
N LEU A 30 3.13 -8.56 1.84
CA LEU A 30 2.89 -7.31 2.56
C LEU A 30 1.82 -6.45 1.89
N LEU A 31 1.60 -6.63 0.60
CA LEU A 31 0.61 -5.91 -0.20
C LEU A 31 -0.73 -6.65 -0.29
N ALA A 32 -0.80 -7.93 0.08
CA ALA A 32 -1.97 -8.79 -0.11
C ALA A 32 -3.25 -8.20 0.50
N HIS A 33 -3.19 -7.64 1.70
CA HIS A 33 -4.31 -6.95 2.34
C HIS A 33 -4.83 -5.80 1.47
N TYR A 34 -3.93 -4.99 0.95
CA TYR A 34 -4.25 -3.78 0.17
C TYR A 34 -4.76 -4.13 -1.22
N ASP A 35 -4.26 -5.19 -1.86
CA ASP A 35 -4.79 -5.70 -3.13
C ASP A 35 -6.25 -6.12 -2.99
N VAL A 36 -6.60 -6.84 -1.93
CA VAL A 36 -7.99 -7.23 -1.69
C VAL A 36 -8.88 -6.01 -1.41
N ILE A 37 -8.41 -5.03 -0.63
CA ILE A 37 -9.15 -3.78 -0.37
C ILE A 37 -9.35 -2.98 -1.65
N GLY A 38 -8.29 -2.81 -2.47
CA GLY A 38 -8.36 -2.17 -3.78
C GLY A 38 -9.34 -2.87 -4.71
N SER A 39 -9.30 -4.20 -4.73
CA SER A 39 -10.20 -5.04 -5.54
C SER A 39 -11.66 -4.94 -5.09
N LEU A 40 -11.94 -4.88 -3.79
CA LEU A 40 -13.29 -4.66 -3.25
C LEU A 40 -13.88 -3.32 -3.69
N ALA A 41 -13.09 -2.24 -3.67
CA ALA A 41 -13.52 -0.94 -4.17
C ALA A 41 -13.74 -0.97 -5.69
N HIS A 42 -12.87 -1.66 -6.43
CA HIS A 42 -12.96 -1.78 -7.87
C HIS A 42 -14.24 -2.51 -8.32
N ILE A 43 -14.56 -3.67 -7.76
CA ILE A 43 -15.79 -4.40 -8.15
C ILE A 43 -17.07 -3.64 -7.79
N LYS A 44 -17.08 -2.87 -6.69
CA LYS A 44 -18.21 -1.97 -6.36
C LYS A 44 -18.38 -0.89 -7.41
N MET A 45 -17.30 -0.30 -7.87
CA MET A 45 -17.30 0.70 -8.93
C MET A 45 -17.79 0.09 -10.26
N LEU A 46 -17.32 -1.11 -10.63
CA LEU A 46 -17.74 -1.80 -11.86
C LEU A 46 -19.24 -2.12 -11.89
N ALA A 47 -19.83 -2.43 -10.74
CA ALA A 47 -21.26 -2.74 -10.61
C ALA A 47 -22.15 -1.49 -10.45
N SER A 48 -21.56 -0.30 -10.26
CA SER A 48 -22.32 0.93 -10.04
C SER A 48 -23.17 1.32 -11.26
N ASP A 49 -24.26 2.08 -11.01
CA ASP A 49 -25.16 2.58 -12.06
C ASP A 49 -24.47 3.44 -13.11
N SER A 50 -23.37 4.08 -12.75
CA SER A 50 -22.58 4.92 -13.65
C SER A 50 -21.66 4.13 -14.58
N VAL A 51 -21.37 2.86 -14.27
CA VAL A 51 -20.38 2.03 -15.00
C VAL A 51 -21.01 0.80 -15.64
N LYS A 52 -21.75 -0.01 -14.89
CA LYS A 52 -22.50 -1.21 -15.34
C LYS A 52 -21.70 -2.23 -16.13
N LEU A 53 -20.43 -2.42 -15.78
CA LEU A 53 -19.56 -3.45 -16.38
C LEU A 53 -19.64 -4.79 -15.64
N LEU A 54 -20.20 -4.80 -14.45
CA LEU A 54 -20.43 -5.98 -13.62
C LEU A 54 -21.87 -6.02 -13.17
N SER A 55 -22.50 -7.19 -13.13
CA SER A 55 -23.83 -7.33 -12.55
C SER A 55 -23.76 -7.24 -11.03
N GLN A 56 -24.85 -6.80 -10.39
CA GLN A 56 -24.93 -6.76 -8.93
C GLN A 56 -24.73 -8.14 -8.29
N ALA A 57 -25.29 -9.18 -8.91
CA ALA A 57 -25.14 -10.57 -8.44
C ALA A 57 -23.67 -11.06 -8.52
N ASP A 58 -22.95 -10.73 -9.60
CA ASP A 58 -21.54 -11.07 -9.73
C ASP A 58 -20.70 -10.29 -8.71
N GLN A 59 -21.02 -9.02 -8.48
CA GLN A 59 -20.33 -8.18 -7.49
C GLN A 59 -20.47 -8.74 -6.07
N GLU A 60 -21.69 -9.11 -5.67
CA GLU A 60 -21.96 -9.70 -4.33
C GLU A 60 -21.21 -11.04 -4.16
N THR A 61 -21.16 -11.84 -5.23
CA THR A 61 -20.44 -13.13 -5.23
C THR A 61 -18.94 -12.93 -5.11
N LEU A 62 -18.35 -12.00 -5.87
CA LEU A 62 -16.93 -11.63 -5.78
C LEU A 62 -16.59 -11.04 -4.42
N GLU A 63 -17.40 -10.11 -3.91
CA GLU A 63 -17.20 -9.49 -2.60
C GLU A 63 -17.13 -10.52 -1.48
N LYS A 64 -18.04 -11.52 -1.51
CA LYS A 64 -18.05 -12.60 -0.52
C LYS A 64 -16.76 -13.40 -0.52
N GLU A 65 -16.24 -13.78 -1.69
CA GLU A 65 -15.00 -14.56 -1.77
C GLU A 65 -13.76 -13.70 -1.47
N LEU A 66 -13.71 -12.44 -1.90
CA LEU A 66 -12.64 -11.51 -1.52
C LEU A 66 -12.55 -11.30 -0.02
N LYS A 67 -13.70 -11.18 0.66
CA LYS A 67 -13.71 -11.06 2.14
C LYS A 67 -13.18 -12.32 2.84
N LYS A 68 -13.36 -13.51 2.27
CA LYS A 68 -12.75 -14.74 2.80
C LYS A 68 -11.23 -14.72 2.62
N ILE A 69 -10.76 -14.33 1.44
CA ILE A 69 -9.32 -14.17 1.18
C ILE A 69 -8.72 -13.16 2.16
N LEU A 70 -9.42 -12.05 2.44
CA LEU A 70 -8.97 -11.06 3.42
C LEU A 70 -8.82 -11.66 4.83
N VAL A 71 -9.77 -12.47 5.26
CA VAL A 71 -9.69 -13.21 6.56
C VAL A 71 -8.48 -14.14 6.58
N ASP A 72 -8.21 -14.87 5.50
CA ASP A 72 -7.04 -15.75 5.40
C ASP A 72 -5.72 -14.97 5.45
N ILE A 73 -5.68 -13.77 4.83
CA ILE A 73 -4.52 -12.86 4.89
C ILE A 73 -4.31 -12.37 6.34
N GLU A 74 -5.35 -11.90 7.00
CA GLU A 74 -5.29 -11.39 8.37
C GLU A 74 -4.93 -12.48 9.38
N ALA A 75 -5.34 -13.73 9.11
CA ALA A 75 -4.97 -14.90 9.90
C ALA A 75 -3.54 -15.41 9.62
N GLY A 76 -2.84 -14.86 8.62
CA GLY A 76 -1.50 -15.30 8.21
C GLY A 76 -1.48 -16.67 7.54
N THR A 77 -2.61 -17.13 7.00
CA THR A 77 -2.75 -18.43 6.32
C THR A 77 -2.72 -18.31 4.79
N PHE A 78 -2.80 -17.09 4.26
CA PHE A 78 -2.68 -16.83 2.83
C PHE A 78 -1.22 -16.97 2.37
N SER A 79 -1.02 -17.60 1.21
CA SER A 79 0.29 -17.73 0.57
C SER A 79 0.18 -17.57 -0.94
N ILE A 80 1.27 -17.20 -1.58
CA ILE A 80 1.39 -17.18 -3.03
C ILE A 80 1.94 -18.53 -3.47
N ASP A 81 1.18 -19.29 -4.28
CA ASP A 81 1.55 -20.63 -4.73
C ASP A 81 2.79 -20.59 -5.62
N ALA A 82 3.60 -21.64 -5.55
CA ALA A 82 4.75 -21.81 -6.44
C ALA A 82 4.30 -21.76 -7.92
N GLY A 83 4.90 -20.85 -8.68
CA GLY A 83 4.55 -20.60 -10.09
C GLY A 83 3.53 -19.47 -10.31
N MET A 84 3.00 -18.86 -9.24
CA MET A 84 2.35 -17.55 -9.33
C MET A 84 3.42 -16.46 -9.32
N GLU A 85 3.16 -15.40 -10.09
CA GLU A 85 4.12 -14.30 -10.26
C GLU A 85 4.03 -13.31 -9.10
N ASP A 86 2.81 -13.04 -8.63
CA ASP A 86 2.49 -11.99 -7.68
C ASP A 86 1.17 -12.27 -6.92
N VAL A 87 0.85 -11.41 -5.96
CA VAL A 87 -0.38 -11.48 -5.18
C VAL A 87 -1.63 -11.33 -6.05
N HIS A 88 -1.58 -10.49 -7.08
CA HIS A 88 -2.72 -10.25 -7.98
C HIS A 88 -3.10 -11.53 -8.72
N SER A 89 -2.10 -12.26 -9.22
CA SER A 89 -2.29 -13.56 -9.87
C SER A 89 -2.89 -14.58 -8.92
N GLN A 90 -2.42 -14.62 -7.67
CA GLN A 90 -2.91 -15.56 -6.66
C GLN A 90 -4.37 -15.28 -6.33
N VAL A 91 -4.75 -14.01 -6.10
CA VAL A 91 -6.14 -13.62 -5.81
C VAL A 91 -7.06 -13.95 -6.99
N GLU A 92 -6.68 -13.57 -8.21
CA GLU A 92 -7.46 -13.87 -9.42
C GLU A 92 -7.60 -15.39 -9.64
N TYR A 93 -6.54 -16.15 -9.38
CA TYR A 93 -6.57 -17.61 -9.45
C TYR A 93 -7.56 -18.22 -8.48
N LEU A 94 -7.51 -17.84 -7.21
CA LEU A 94 -8.42 -18.32 -6.18
C LEU A 94 -9.89 -18.01 -6.51
N LEU A 95 -10.16 -16.79 -6.97
CA LEU A 95 -11.50 -16.40 -7.43
C LEU A 95 -11.95 -17.20 -8.63
N THR A 96 -11.07 -17.40 -9.61
CA THR A 96 -11.39 -18.18 -10.84
C THR A 96 -11.63 -19.64 -10.53
N GLN A 97 -10.87 -20.25 -9.63
CA GLN A 97 -11.09 -21.63 -9.19
C GLN A 97 -12.47 -21.82 -8.54
N LYS A 98 -12.93 -20.84 -7.76
CA LYS A 98 -14.22 -20.92 -7.07
C LYS A 98 -15.42 -20.49 -7.91
N LEU A 99 -15.25 -19.47 -8.75
CA LEU A 99 -16.34 -18.76 -9.41
C LEU A 99 -16.31 -18.89 -10.95
N GLY A 100 -15.30 -19.58 -11.51
CA GLY A 100 -15.14 -19.70 -12.96
C GLY A 100 -14.97 -18.33 -13.64
N ASP A 101 -15.74 -18.09 -14.71
CA ASP A 101 -15.63 -16.84 -15.49
C ASP A 101 -16.04 -15.59 -14.71
N VAL A 102 -16.83 -15.71 -13.65
CA VAL A 102 -17.15 -14.57 -12.77
C VAL A 102 -15.89 -14.10 -12.06
N GLY A 103 -15.01 -15.03 -11.62
CA GLY A 103 -13.74 -14.69 -10.97
C GLY A 103 -12.83 -13.82 -11.84
N LYS A 104 -12.78 -14.08 -13.15
CA LYS A 104 -11.97 -13.31 -14.10
C LYS A 104 -12.43 -11.86 -14.30
N LYS A 105 -13.72 -11.56 -14.01
CA LYS A 105 -14.27 -10.21 -14.19
C LYS A 105 -13.65 -9.18 -13.24
N ILE A 106 -12.98 -9.59 -12.16
CA ILE A 106 -12.30 -8.71 -11.23
C ILE A 106 -11.28 -7.80 -11.93
N HIS A 107 -10.70 -8.26 -13.04
CA HIS A 107 -9.68 -7.53 -13.79
C HIS A 107 -10.25 -6.57 -14.86
N ALA A 108 -11.57 -6.53 -15.05
CA ALA A 108 -12.20 -5.69 -16.08
C ALA A 108 -11.85 -4.20 -15.90
N GLY A 109 -11.36 -3.58 -16.98
CA GLY A 109 -10.99 -2.14 -16.99
C GLY A 109 -9.76 -1.76 -16.18
N ARG A 110 -8.99 -2.73 -15.65
CA ARG A 110 -7.81 -2.53 -14.80
C ARG A 110 -6.55 -3.05 -15.49
N SER A 111 -5.41 -2.47 -15.14
CA SER A 111 -4.08 -3.01 -15.43
C SER A 111 -3.42 -3.45 -14.14
N ARG A 112 -2.43 -4.37 -14.21
CA ARG A 112 -1.56 -4.62 -13.05
C ARG A 112 -0.82 -3.37 -12.59
N ASN A 113 -0.50 -2.47 -13.49
CA ASN A 113 0.23 -1.25 -13.15
C ASN A 113 -0.56 -0.38 -12.16
N ASP A 114 -1.83 -0.06 -12.45
CA ASP A 114 -2.63 0.75 -11.53
C ASP A 114 -3.12 -0.04 -10.31
N GLN A 115 -3.17 -1.37 -10.40
CA GLN A 115 -3.46 -2.26 -9.29
C GLN A 115 -2.33 -2.25 -8.26
N VAL A 116 -1.09 -2.52 -8.66
CA VAL A 116 0.06 -2.50 -7.74
C VAL A 116 0.30 -1.11 -7.16
N LEU A 117 0.04 -0.06 -7.93
CA LEU A 117 0.21 1.32 -7.44
C LEU A 117 -0.82 1.70 -6.36
N VAL A 118 -2.08 1.25 -6.47
CA VAL A 118 -3.05 1.51 -5.40
C VAL A 118 -2.67 0.75 -4.12
N ASP A 119 -2.18 -0.48 -4.25
CA ASP A 119 -1.73 -1.26 -3.10
C ASP A 119 -0.55 -0.58 -2.39
N LEU A 120 0.45 -0.15 -3.16
CA LEU A 120 1.60 0.60 -2.62
C LEU A 120 1.18 1.91 -1.94
N LYS A 121 0.23 2.66 -2.52
CA LYS A 121 -0.28 3.90 -1.91
C LYS A 121 -1.01 3.63 -0.59
N LEU A 122 -1.85 2.61 -0.54
CA LEU A 122 -2.55 2.19 0.68
C LEU A 122 -1.55 1.69 1.75
N PHE A 123 -0.59 0.86 1.35
CA PHE A 123 0.48 0.38 2.22
C PHE A 123 1.32 1.53 2.79
N MET A 124 1.75 2.47 1.94
CA MET A 124 2.53 3.63 2.39
C MET A 124 1.75 4.49 3.38
N ARG A 125 0.47 4.75 3.15
CA ARG A 125 -0.39 5.49 4.09
C ARG A 125 -0.42 4.82 5.45
N ALA A 126 -0.71 3.51 5.49
CA ALA A 126 -0.77 2.75 6.73
C ALA A 126 0.58 2.75 7.47
N LYS A 127 1.70 2.60 6.74
CA LYS A 127 3.03 2.61 7.35
C LYS A 127 3.46 3.99 7.83
N ILE A 128 3.07 5.05 7.15
CA ILE A 128 3.30 6.43 7.63
C ILE A 128 2.53 6.68 8.93
N GLU A 129 1.28 6.24 9.03
CA GLU A 129 0.48 6.35 10.25
C GLU A 129 1.09 5.57 11.42
N GLU A 130 1.59 4.35 11.17
CA GLU A 130 2.30 3.53 12.16
C GLU A 130 3.59 4.22 12.66
N ILE A 131 4.38 4.78 11.73
CA ILE A 131 5.59 5.53 12.06
C ILE A 131 5.23 6.80 12.86
N ALA A 132 4.22 7.57 12.45
CA ALA A 132 3.79 8.77 13.15
C ALA A 132 3.37 8.47 14.59
N HIS A 133 2.66 7.37 14.82
CA HIS A 133 2.31 6.92 16.18
C HIS A 133 3.56 6.60 17.02
N SER A 134 4.54 5.92 16.43
CA SER A 134 5.80 5.59 17.11
C SER A 134 6.62 6.84 17.42
N VAL A 135 6.67 7.81 16.50
CA VAL A 135 7.31 9.12 16.70
C VAL A 135 6.64 9.89 17.84
N SER A 136 5.30 9.93 17.88
CA SER A 136 4.55 10.56 18.98
C SER A 136 4.89 9.93 20.34
N THR A 137 4.96 8.61 20.39
CA THR A 137 5.32 7.88 21.63
C THR A 137 6.74 8.22 22.11
N LEU A 138 7.69 8.28 21.17
CA LEU A 138 9.07 8.66 21.46
C LEU A 138 9.16 10.14 21.92
N PHE A 139 8.45 11.04 21.24
CA PHE A 139 8.36 12.47 21.60
C PHE A 139 7.86 12.64 23.04
N ASP A 140 6.75 12.01 23.42
CA ASP A 140 6.21 12.07 24.77
C ASP A 140 7.21 11.55 25.82
N THR A 141 7.98 10.53 25.46
CA THR A 141 9.01 9.98 26.34
C THR A 141 10.16 10.97 26.53
N LEU A 142 10.61 11.62 25.45
CA LEU A 142 11.68 12.62 25.49
C LEU A 142 11.24 13.86 26.28
N ILE A 143 10.02 14.33 26.11
CA ILE A 143 9.49 15.47 26.89
C ILE A 143 9.45 15.14 28.38
N LYS A 144 8.90 13.99 28.76
CA LYS A 144 8.91 13.54 30.16
C LYS A 144 10.32 13.46 30.78
N LYS A 145 11.29 12.98 29.99
CA LYS A 145 12.70 12.91 30.36
C LYS A 145 13.31 14.33 30.49
N SER A 146 13.00 15.22 29.56
CA SER A 146 13.43 16.61 29.57
C SER A 146 12.96 17.33 30.85
N GLU A 147 11.69 17.20 31.19
CA GLU A 147 11.10 17.78 32.40
C GLU A 147 11.71 17.19 33.68
N ALA A 148 11.84 15.86 33.75
CA ALA A 148 12.38 15.19 34.95
C ALA A 148 13.84 15.50 35.22
N HIS A 149 14.64 15.79 34.19
CA HIS A 149 16.10 16.01 34.30
C HIS A 149 16.53 17.44 33.93
N GLN A 150 15.61 18.42 33.98
CA GLN A 150 15.91 19.81 33.64
C GLN A 150 17.00 20.44 34.51
N SER A 151 17.11 20.02 35.78
CA SER A 151 18.09 20.49 36.73
C SER A 151 19.36 19.65 36.82
N ASP A 152 19.42 18.52 36.13
CA ASP A 152 20.59 17.64 36.14
C ASP A 152 21.65 18.19 35.17
N LEU A 153 22.66 18.83 35.71
CA LEU A 153 23.68 19.54 34.94
C LEU A 153 24.66 18.58 34.25
N ILE A 154 24.98 18.90 32.99
CA ILE A 154 26.04 18.26 32.21
C ILE A 154 26.94 19.31 31.57
N PRO A 155 28.22 19.00 31.26
CA PRO A 155 29.03 19.91 30.48
C PRO A 155 28.56 19.91 29.02
N GLY A 156 28.32 21.12 28.48
CA GLY A 156 28.14 21.33 27.04
C GLY A 156 29.50 21.34 26.34
N TYR A 157 29.58 20.70 25.19
CA TYR A 157 30.81 20.57 24.42
C TYR A 157 30.72 21.32 23.10
N THR A 158 31.81 21.99 22.70
CA THR A 158 32.04 22.47 21.35
C THR A 158 33.44 22.03 20.92
N HIS A 159 33.59 21.60 19.66
CA HIS A 159 34.87 21.10 19.12
C HIS A 159 35.57 20.07 20.03
N LEU A 160 34.81 19.16 20.63
CA LEU A 160 35.25 18.13 21.57
C LEU A 160 35.85 18.66 22.89
N GLN A 161 35.60 19.91 23.24
CA GLN A 161 36.05 20.53 24.46
C GLN A 161 34.89 21.04 25.30
N ILE A 162 35.05 21.01 26.63
CA ILE A 162 34.07 21.58 27.56
C ILE A 162 33.97 23.08 27.31
N ALA A 163 32.78 23.56 27.06
CA ALA A 163 32.52 24.94 26.71
C ALA A 163 31.65 25.67 27.76
N MET A 164 30.44 25.14 28.02
CA MET A 164 29.49 25.82 28.91
C MET A 164 28.61 24.81 29.68
N PRO A 165 27.94 25.27 30.77
CA PRO A 165 26.94 24.44 31.47
C PRO A 165 25.74 24.12 30.59
N SER A 166 25.25 22.89 30.65
CA SER A 166 24.02 22.44 30.03
C SER A 166 23.25 21.51 30.98
N SER A 167 22.16 20.92 30.55
CA SER A 167 21.43 19.94 31.33
C SER A 167 20.96 18.77 30.45
N PHE A 168 20.68 17.63 31.08
CA PHE A 168 20.01 16.51 30.39
C PHE A 168 18.64 16.93 29.90
N GLY A 169 17.91 17.78 30.60
CA GLY A 169 16.64 18.32 30.13
C GLY A 169 16.75 19.03 28.78
N LEU A 170 17.74 19.95 28.64
CA LEU A 170 17.98 20.63 27.37
C LEU A 170 18.36 19.62 26.25
N TRP A 171 19.17 18.60 26.58
CA TRP A 171 19.62 17.61 25.65
C TRP A 171 18.48 16.74 25.14
N PHE A 172 17.60 16.20 26.02
CA PHE A 172 16.41 15.45 25.61
C PHE A 172 15.42 16.31 24.82
N GLY A 173 15.22 17.57 25.24
CA GLY A 173 14.35 18.50 24.53
C GLY A 173 14.76 18.76 23.09
N ALA A 174 16.06 18.82 22.81
CA ALA A 174 16.57 18.99 21.45
C ALA A 174 16.17 17.85 20.52
N TYR A 175 16.20 16.60 20.99
CA TYR A 175 15.73 15.45 20.18
C TYR A 175 14.21 15.49 19.99
N ALA A 176 13.45 15.92 20.99
CA ALA A 176 12.00 16.09 20.83
C ALA A 176 11.67 17.14 19.76
N GLU A 177 12.39 18.26 19.72
CA GLU A 177 12.24 19.29 18.69
C GLU A 177 12.58 18.77 17.29
N CYS A 178 13.68 18.02 17.13
CA CYS A 178 14.01 17.37 15.86
C CYS A 178 12.89 16.42 15.36
N LEU A 179 12.24 15.66 16.24
CA LEU A 179 11.13 14.79 15.85
C LEU A 179 9.92 15.55 15.31
N VAL A 180 9.69 16.79 15.78
CA VAL A 180 8.62 17.67 15.24
C VAL A 180 8.96 18.08 13.80
N GLU A 181 10.22 18.47 13.56
CA GLU A 181 10.70 18.82 12.22
C GLU A 181 10.62 17.63 11.25
N ASP A 182 11.03 16.43 11.69
CA ASP A 182 10.92 15.19 10.90
C ASP A 182 9.45 14.84 10.59
N ALA A 183 8.52 15.12 11.50
CA ALA A 183 7.09 14.88 11.29
C ALA A 183 6.50 15.73 10.15
N GLU A 184 7.02 16.93 9.87
CA GLU A 184 6.60 17.76 8.73
C GLU A 184 6.91 17.06 7.40
N LEU A 185 8.08 16.40 7.29
CA LEU A 185 8.45 15.61 6.11
C LEU A 185 7.56 14.37 5.96
N LEU A 186 7.24 13.73 7.08
CA LEU A 186 6.36 12.56 7.11
C LEU A 186 4.94 12.93 6.66
N GLU A 187 4.41 14.08 7.10
CA GLU A 187 3.12 14.61 6.64
C GLU A 187 3.13 14.93 5.14
N ALA A 188 4.22 15.51 4.63
CA ALA A 188 4.37 15.77 3.20
C ALA A 188 4.37 14.46 2.40
N ALA A 189 5.06 13.42 2.87
CA ALA A 189 5.05 12.09 2.26
C ALA A 189 3.63 11.47 2.26
N PHE A 190 2.89 11.61 3.36
CA PHE A 190 1.50 11.15 3.44
C PHE A 190 0.61 11.83 2.40
N ARG A 191 0.69 13.17 2.27
CA ARG A 191 -0.08 13.91 1.26
C ARG A 191 0.20 13.44 -0.18
N LEU A 192 1.46 13.10 -0.49
CA LEU A 192 1.85 12.56 -1.80
C LEU A 192 1.32 11.13 -2.01
N ALA A 193 1.33 10.30 -0.96
CA ALA A 193 0.78 8.95 -1.01
C ALA A 193 -0.76 8.95 -1.06
N ASN A 194 -1.43 10.00 -0.56
CA ASN A 194 -2.88 10.07 -0.42
C ASN A 194 -3.62 10.50 -1.71
N LYS A 195 -3.13 10.01 -2.86
CA LYS A 195 -3.77 10.21 -4.17
C LYS A 195 -4.02 8.88 -4.85
N ASN A 196 -5.27 8.66 -5.28
CA ASN A 196 -5.71 7.42 -5.89
C ASN A 196 -5.18 7.25 -7.33
N PRO A 197 -4.36 6.23 -7.64
CA PRO A 197 -3.91 5.93 -8.99
C PRO A 197 -4.88 5.04 -9.78
N LEU A 198 -5.81 4.34 -9.09
CA LEU A 198 -6.68 3.32 -9.69
C LEU A 198 -7.53 3.92 -10.82
N GLY A 199 -7.61 3.18 -11.94
CA GLY A 199 -8.25 3.61 -13.17
C GLY A 199 -7.33 4.36 -14.13
N SER A 200 -6.02 4.52 -13.80
CA SER A 200 -5.01 5.03 -14.74
C SER A 200 -4.60 3.98 -15.80
N GLY A 201 -4.99 2.72 -15.59
CA GLY A 201 -4.65 1.60 -16.46
C GLY A 201 -3.14 1.37 -16.54
N ALA A 202 -2.65 1.11 -17.73
CA ALA A 202 -1.22 0.95 -17.98
C ALA A 202 -0.48 2.30 -18.17
N GLY A 203 -1.04 3.41 -17.66
CA GLY A 203 -0.43 4.74 -17.69
C GLY A 203 -1.11 5.75 -18.60
N TYR A 204 -2.09 5.32 -19.40
CA TYR A 204 -2.76 6.19 -20.38
C TYR A 204 -4.29 6.20 -20.23
N GLY A 205 -4.78 5.72 -19.08
CA GLY A 205 -6.21 5.60 -18.83
C GLY A 205 -6.84 4.36 -19.45
N SER A 206 -8.15 4.34 -19.45
CA SER A 206 -8.97 3.25 -19.98
C SER A 206 -10.10 3.82 -20.85
N SER A 207 -10.51 3.08 -21.89
CA SER A 207 -11.72 3.37 -22.68
C SER A 207 -13.01 2.98 -21.97
N PHE A 208 -12.94 2.22 -20.87
CA PHE A 208 -14.07 1.92 -20.03
C PHE A 208 -14.51 3.16 -19.23
N PRO A 209 -15.81 3.34 -18.96
CA PRO A 209 -16.32 4.48 -18.22
C PRO A 209 -16.11 4.33 -16.70
N LEU A 210 -14.84 4.15 -16.28
CA LEU A 210 -14.50 3.93 -14.88
C LEU A 210 -14.77 5.17 -14.02
N ASN A 211 -15.42 4.98 -12.88
CA ASN A 211 -15.69 6.05 -11.93
C ASN A 211 -14.56 6.14 -10.88
N ARG A 212 -13.50 6.90 -11.21
CA ARG A 212 -12.32 7.10 -10.35
C ARG A 212 -12.64 7.85 -9.07
N GLU A 213 -13.61 8.76 -9.09
CA GLU A 213 -14.07 9.46 -7.88
C GLU A 213 -14.70 8.49 -6.87
N MET A 214 -15.50 7.54 -7.35
CA MET A 214 -16.09 6.52 -6.48
C MET A 214 -15.02 5.66 -5.82
N THR A 215 -14.03 5.17 -6.56
CA THR A 215 -12.94 4.37 -5.97
C THR A 215 -12.07 5.20 -5.00
N THR A 216 -11.87 6.49 -5.28
CA THR A 216 -11.18 7.43 -4.39
C THR A 216 -11.90 7.54 -3.04
N GLN A 217 -13.21 7.72 -3.06
CA GLN A 217 -14.03 7.79 -1.84
C GLN A 217 -14.05 6.45 -1.08
N LEU A 218 -14.23 5.34 -1.78
CA LEU A 218 -14.29 4.00 -1.17
C LEU A 218 -12.96 3.61 -0.49
N LEU A 219 -11.83 4.07 -1.02
CA LEU A 219 -10.49 3.80 -0.49
C LEU A 219 -9.98 4.90 0.47
N GLY A 220 -10.77 5.95 0.71
CA GLY A 220 -10.44 7.04 1.61
C GLY A 220 -9.22 7.86 1.16
N PHE A 221 -8.97 7.96 -0.14
CA PHE A 221 -8.00 8.89 -0.69
C PHE A 221 -8.55 10.32 -0.72
N GLU A 222 -7.66 11.31 -0.63
CA GLU A 222 -8.02 12.72 -0.71
C GLU A 222 -8.54 13.11 -2.11
N ALA A 223 -7.88 12.61 -3.15
CA ALA A 223 -8.24 12.89 -4.55
C ALA A 223 -7.70 11.79 -5.48
N PRO A 224 -8.26 11.64 -6.70
CA PRO A 224 -7.61 10.85 -7.74
C PRO A 224 -6.39 11.62 -8.30
N HIS A 225 -5.40 10.90 -8.83
CA HIS A 225 -4.41 11.53 -9.69
C HIS A 225 -5.09 12.13 -10.92
N VAL A 226 -4.91 13.42 -11.18
CA VAL A 226 -5.53 14.10 -12.32
C VAL A 226 -4.96 13.58 -13.64
N ASN A 227 -3.65 13.50 -13.74
CA ASN A 227 -2.97 13.00 -14.92
C ASN A 227 -2.64 11.51 -14.75
N VAL A 228 -3.14 10.67 -15.67
CA VAL A 228 -2.97 9.22 -15.62
C VAL A 228 -1.53 8.75 -15.85
N VAL A 229 -0.70 9.53 -16.55
CA VAL A 229 0.74 9.25 -16.68
C VAL A 229 1.45 9.53 -15.36
N ASN A 230 1.14 10.66 -14.71
CA ASN A 230 1.69 11.01 -13.40
C ASN A 230 1.29 10.00 -12.31
N ALA A 231 0.15 9.32 -12.47
CA ALA A 231 -0.28 8.27 -11.55
C ALA A 231 0.67 7.05 -11.53
N GLN A 232 1.51 6.90 -12.58
CA GLN A 232 2.47 5.80 -12.73
C GLN A 232 3.90 6.20 -12.31
N MET A 233 4.12 7.45 -11.93
CA MET A 233 5.42 7.99 -11.51
C MET A 233 5.51 8.09 -9.98
#